data_d97098db85294cc33657b56abd7f1c65
#
_entry.id   d97098db85294cc33657b56abd7f1c65
#
_cell.length_a   1.000
_cell.length_b   1.000
_cell.length_c   1.000
_cell.angle_alpha   90.00
_cell.angle_beta   90.00
_cell.angle_gamma   90.00
#
_symmetry.space_group_name_H-M   'P 1'
#
loop_
_entity.id
_entity.type
_entity.pdbx_description
1 polymer ?
#
loop_
_entity_poly.entity_id
_entity_poly.type
_entity_poly.pdbx_seq_one_letter_code
_entity_poly.pdbx_strand_id
1 'polypeptide(L)'
;MTDNAAPTHDLKIAVVGCGVWGGNHIRTLASLGALGAVCDRNPEKANAMVAANGGVALSFDDMLADDRIDGVVLALPPHEHAEAALAVIEAGKHLLVEKPIALSVDDARRVVDAAEASGLTAMTGHVLRYHPAFEALADLAAGGQLGEIRYIPSHR
;
A
#
# COMPACT_ATOMS: atom_id res chain seq x y z
N MET A 1 0.33 30.45 0.31
CA MET A 1 -0.59 29.56 -0.41
C MET A 1 0.16 29.13 -1.66
N THR A 2 0.89 28.03 -1.58
CA THR A 2 1.54 27.43 -2.73
C THR A 2 0.54 26.46 -3.34
N ASP A 3 0.04 26.85 -4.52
CA ASP A 3 -0.81 26.01 -5.36
C ASP A 3 0.04 24.82 -5.83
N ASN A 4 -0.03 23.73 -5.07
CA ASN A 4 0.61 22.47 -5.42
C ASN A 4 -0.40 21.69 -6.28
N ALA A 5 -0.66 22.19 -7.48
CA ALA A 5 -1.39 21.43 -8.47
C ALA A 5 -0.57 20.19 -8.80
N ALA A 6 -0.97 19.06 -8.25
CA ALA A 6 -0.44 17.75 -8.64
C ALA A 6 -0.59 17.62 -10.17
N PRO A 7 0.38 16.98 -10.85
CA PRO A 7 0.27 16.76 -12.28
C PRO A 7 -1.02 15.99 -12.57
N THR A 8 -1.78 16.45 -13.56
CA THR A 8 -3.07 15.89 -13.99
C THR A 8 -2.92 14.57 -14.76
N HIS A 9 -1.99 13.72 -14.35
CA HIS A 9 -1.94 12.34 -14.81
C HIS A 9 -2.91 11.54 -13.94
N ASP A 10 -3.87 10.90 -14.55
CA ASP A 10 -4.83 10.01 -13.87
C ASP A 10 -4.07 8.78 -13.36
N LEU A 11 -3.55 8.85 -12.13
CA LEU A 11 -2.82 7.75 -11.48
C LEU A 11 -3.64 6.46 -11.53
N LYS A 12 -3.00 5.38 -11.96
CA LYS A 12 -3.57 4.03 -12.01
C LYS A 12 -2.83 3.10 -11.07
N ILE A 13 -3.55 2.62 -10.08
CA ILE A 13 -3.04 1.77 -9.01
C ILE A 13 -3.64 0.37 -9.16
N ALA A 14 -2.78 -0.64 -9.13
CA ALA A 14 -3.21 -2.04 -9.05
C ALA A 14 -3.33 -2.49 -7.59
N VAL A 15 -4.23 -3.44 -7.33
CA VAL A 15 -4.34 -4.12 -6.03
C VAL A 15 -4.09 -5.60 -6.22
N VAL A 16 -3.16 -6.15 -5.45
CA VAL A 16 -2.80 -7.58 -5.44
C VAL A 16 -3.31 -8.22 -4.16
N GLY A 17 -4.19 -9.21 -4.32
CA GLY A 17 -4.90 -9.88 -3.23
C GLY A 17 -6.31 -9.33 -3.02
N CYS A 18 -7.33 -10.18 -3.23
CA CYS A 18 -8.75 -9.87 -3.06
C CYS A 18 -9.32 -10.32 -1.71
N GLY A 19 -8.50 -10.36 -0.67
CA GLY A 19 -8.92 -10.62 0.70
C GLY A 19 -9.70 -9.43 1.29
N VAL A 20 -9.93 -9.46 2.61
CA VAL A 20 -10.69 -8.40 3.30
C VAL A 20 -10.05 -7.02 3.08
N TRP A 21 -8.74 -6.90 3.30
CA TRP A 21 -8.02 -5.64 3.13
C TRP A 21 -7.89 -5.24 1.66
N GLY A 22 -7.58 -6.18 0.77
CA GLY A 22 -7.55 -5.89 -0.66
C GLY A 22 -8.89 -5.38 -1.18
N GLY A 23 -10.00 -5.98 -0.76
CA GLY A 23 -11.34 -5.50 -1.09
C GLY A 23 -11.61 -4.08 -0.58
N ASN A 24 -11.05 -3.67 0.57
CA ASN A 24 -11.14 -2.30 1.05
C ASN A 24 -10.36 -1.34 0.14
N HIS A 25 -9.11 -1.68 -0.21
CA HIS A 25 -8.30 -0.88 -1.12
C HIS A 25 -8.94 -0.76 -2.50
N ILE A 26 -9.46 -1.86 -3.07
CA ILE A 26 -10.15 -1.85 -4.37
C ILE A 26 -11.31 -0.85 -4.37
N ARG A 27 -12.19 -0.92 -3.37
CA ARG A 27 -13.33 0.01 -3.28
C ARG A 27 -12.90 1.47 -3.12
N THR A 28 -11.88 1.71 -2.30
CA THR A 28 -11.35 3.06 -2.09
C THR A 28 -10.75 3.62 -3.37
N LEU A 29 -9.89 2.87 -4.05
CA LEU A 29 -9.27 3.30 -5.31
C LEU A 29 -10.29 3.49 -6.43
N ALA A 30 -11.32 2.64 -6.49
CA ALA A 30 -12.43 2.82 -7.42
C ALA A 30 -13.19 4.12 -7.16
N SER A 31 -13.48 4.45 -5.90
CA SER A 31 -14.15 5.69 -5.53
C SER A 31 -13.34 6.96 -5.85
N LEU A 32 -12.00 6.82 -5.87
CA LEU A 32 -11.07 7.88 -6.24
C LEU A 32 -10.79 7.97 -7.74
N GLY A 33 -11.35 7.06 -8.57
CA GLY A 33 -11.06 6.97 -9.99
C GLY A 33 -9.65 6.46 -10.33
N ALA A 34 -8.93 5.94 -9.33
CA ALA A 34 -7.53 5.53 -9.44
C ALA A 34 -7.33 4.00 -9.58
N LEU A 35 -8.39 3.19 -9.55
CA LEU A 35 -8.26 1.74 -9.73
C LEU A 35 -7.88 1.42 -11.17
N GLY A 36 -6.69 0.84 -11.39
CA GLY A 36 -6.20 0.39 -12.69
C GLY A 36 -6.43 -1.09 -12.90
N ALA A 37 -5.91 -1.92 -12.00
CA ALA A 37 -5.98 -3.38 -12.11
C ALA A 37 -6.24 -4.06 -10.77
N VAL A 38 -6.71 -5.31 -10.86
CA VAL A 38 -6.91 -6.21 -9.72
C VAL A 38 -6.26 -7.55 -10.03
N CYS A 39 -5.41 -8.03 -9.12
CA CYS A 39 -4.73 -9.31 -9.23
C CYS A 39 -5.08 -10.19 -8.03
N ASP A 40 -5.36 -11.47 -8.27
CA ASP A 40 -5.48 -12.50 -7.23
C ASP A 40 -5.06 -13.84 -7.83
N ARG A 41 -4.51 -14.73 -7.00
CA ARG A 41 -4.19 -16.10 -7.44
C ARG A 41 -5.42 -16.89 -7.90
N ASN A 42 -6.60 -16.53 -7.40
CA ASN A 42 -7.87 -17.01 -7.92
C ASN A 42 -8.45 -15.98 -8.91
N PRO A 43 -8.41 -16.26 -10.23
CA PRO A 43 -8.92 -15.33 -11.25
C PRO A 43 -10.40 -14.99 -11.09
N GLU A 44 -11.21 -15.90 -10.55
CA GLU A 44 -12.64 -15.66 -10.33
C GLU A 44 -12.87 -14.54 -9.31
N LYS A 45 -12.03 -14.50 -8.25
CA LYS A 45 -12.07 -13.40 -7.27
C LYS A 45 -11.69 -12.07 -7.89
N ALA A 46 -10.62 -12.02 -8.68
CA ALA A 46 -10.21 -10.82 -9.39
C ALA A 46 -11.31 -10.33 -10.33
N ASN A 47 -11.88 -11.21 -11.14
CA ASN A 47 -12.98 -10.90 -12.06
C ASN A 47 -14.23 -10.38 -11.32
N ALA A 48 -14.60 -10.99 -10.19
CA ALA A 48 -15.73 -10.54 -9.38
C ALA A 48 -15.51 -9.13 -8.81
N MET A 49 -14.29 -8.82 -8.36
CA MET A 49 -13.93 -7.49 -7.87
C MET A 49 -13.97 -6.45 -8.99
N VAL A 50 -13.46 -6.77 -10.17
CA VAL A 50 -13.50 -5.90 -11.36
C VAL A 50 -14.93 -5.65 -11.81
N ALA A 51 -15.78 -6.67 -11.86
CA ALA A 51 -17.18 -6.53 -12.23
C ALA A 51 -17.95 -5.56 -11.30
N ALA A 52 -17.58 -5.52 -10.02
CA ALA A 52 -18.24 -4.68 -9.03
C ALA A 52 -17.65 -3.26 -8.91
N ASN A 53 -16.36 -3.06 -9.25
CA ASN A 53 -15.64 -1.82 -8.93
C ASN A 53 -14.95 -1.17 -10.14
N GLY A 54 -14.90 -1.82 -11.29
CA GLY A 54 -14.13 -1.38 -12.45
C GLY A 54 -12.66 -1.85 -12.39
N GLY A 55 -11.83 -1.28 -13.27
CA GLY A 55 -10.47 -1.73 -13.51
C GLY A 55 -10.41 -2.96 -14.42
N VAL A 56 -9.25 -3.60 -14.49
CA VAL A 56 -9.03 -4.84 -15.28
C VAL A 56 -8.46 -5.93 -14.39
N ALA A 57 -8.85 -7.19 -14.63
CA ALA A 57 -8.24 -8.33 -13.98
C ALA A 57 -6.98 -8.74 -14.75
N LEU A 58 -5.84 -8.77 -14.05
CA LEU A 58 -4.54 -9.13 -14.62
C LEU A 58 -3.87 -10.23 -13.78
N SER A 59 -2.97 -10.99 -14.38
CA SER A 59 -2.00 -11.76 -13.63
C SER A 59 -0.99 -10.82 -12.94
N PHE A 60 -0.24 -11.33 -11.97
CA PHE A 60 0.80 -10.53 -11.32
C PHE A 60 1.87 -10.08 -12.31
N ASP A 61 2.32 -10.98 -13.17
CA ASP A 61 3.35 -10.70 -14.18
C ASP A 61 2.86 -9.70 -15.25
N ASP A 62 1.63 -9.86 -15.74
CA ASP A 62 1.05 -8.91 -16.70
C ASP A 62 0.87 -7.52 -16.07
N MET A 63 0.52 -7.46 -14.78
CA MET A 63 0.41 -6.20 -14.05
C MET A 63 1.76 -5.51 -13.87
N LEU A 64 2.82 -6.27 -13.58
CA LEU A 64 4.18 -5.73 -13.48
C LEU A 64 4.66 -5.16 -14.82
N ALA A 65 4.30 -5.81 -15.92
CA ALA A 65 4.68 -5.40 -17.28
C ALA A 65 3.80 -4.28 -17.88
N ASP A 66 2.70 -3.90 -17.23
CA ASP A 66 1.76 -2.89 -17.75
C ASP A 66 2.23 -1.48 -17.41
N ASP A 67 2.74 -0.74 -18.39
CA ASP A 67 3.22 0.64 -18.23
C ASP A 67 2.13 1.64 -17.83
N ARG A 68 0.85 1.25 -17.91
CA ARG A 68 -0.27 2.09 -17.48
C ARG A 68 -0.50 2.06 -15.97
N ILE A 69 0.17 1.15 -15.26
CA ILE A 69 0.08 1.02 -13.81
C ILE A 69 1.25 1.78 -13.17
N ASP A 70 0.93 2.81 -12.41
CA ASP A 70 1.91 3.67 -11.73
C ASP A 70 2.35 3.11 -10.37
N GLY A 71 1.46 2.39 -9.70
CA GLY A 71 1.73 1.87 -8.36
C GLY A 71 0.90 0.64 -8.02
N VAL A 72 1.31 -0.04 -6.97
CA VAL A 72 0.73 -1.32 -6.55
C VAL A 72 0.46 -1.33 -5.05
N VAL A 73 -0.72 -1.78 -4.68
CA VAL A 73 -1.07 -2.13 -3.29
C VAL A 73 -0.96 -3.64 -3.13
N LEU A 74 -0.09 -4.08 -2.23
CA LEU A 74 0.05 -5.49 -1.86
C LEU A 74 -0.77 -5.78 -0.59
N ALA A 75 -1.85 -6.55 -0.74
CA ALA A 75 -2.72 -7.01 0.34
C ALA A 75 -2.71 -8.55 0.40
N LEU A 76 -1.52 -9.10 0.41
CA LEU A 76 -1.18 -10.53 0.39
C LEU A 76 -1.02 -11.10 1.81
N PRO A 77 -0.87 -12.42 1.97
CA PRO A 77 -0.36 -13.01 3.20
C PRO A 77 1.06 -12.49 3.52
N PRO A 78 1.39 -12.24 4.81
CA PRO A 78 2.66 -11.58 5.19
C PRO A 78 3.94 -12.26 4.68
N HIS A 79 3.92 -13.58 4.51
CA HIS A 79 5.08 -14.33 4.01
C HIS A 79 5.37 -14.09 2.51
N GLU A 80 4.44 -13.49 1.77
CA GLU A 80 4.60 -13.14 0.36
C GLU A 80 5.00 -11.67 0.16
N HIS A 81 4.94 -10.84 1.21
CA HIS A 81 5.11 -9.40 1.09
C HIS A 81 6.48 -8.99 0.54
N ALA A 82 7.57 -9.52 1.10
CA ALA A 82 8.91 -9.09 0.76
C ALA A 82 9.26 -9.34 -0.73
N GLU A 83 9.05 -10.56 -1.20
CA GLU A 83 9.36 -10.92 -2.59
C GLU A 83 8.45 -10.19 -3.59
N ALA A 84 7.15 -10.08 -3.29
CA ALA A 84 6.24 -9.32 -4.12
C ALA A 84 6.59 -7.81 -4.15
N ALA A 85 7.00 -7.25 -3.00
CA ALA A 85 7.40 -5.85 -2.90
C ALA A 85 8.67 -5.58 -3.73
N LEU A 86 9.66 -6.46 -3.67
CA LEU A 86 10.88 -6.34 -4.47
C LEU A 86 10.57 -6.41 -5.96
N ALA A 87 9.70 -7.33 -6.40
CA ALA A 87 9.29 -7.44 -7.79
C ALA A 87 8.56 -6.17 -8.29
N VAL A 88 7.71 -5.57 -7.46
CA VAL A 88 7.03 -4.31 -7.78
C VAL A 88 8.03 -3.15 -7.93
N ILE A 89 9.01 -3.06 -7.03
CA ILE A 89 10.05 -2.02 -7.08
C ILE A 89 10.94 -2.22 -8.32
N GLU A 90 11.34 -3.46 -8.62
CA GLU A 90 12.13 -3.79 -9.81
C GLU A 90 11.40 -3.45 -11.10
N ALA A 91 10.08 -3.60 -11.12
CA ALA A 91 9.22 -3.16 -12.23
C ALA A 91 9.03 -1.63 -12.33
N GLY A 92 9.69 -0.85 -11.46
CA GLY A 92 9.64 0.61 -11.48
C GLY A 92 8.32 1.21 -10.97
N LYS A 93 7.55 0.48 -10.17
CA LYS A 93 6.23 0.93 -9.70
C LYS A 93 6.26 1.36 -8.24
N HIS A 94 5.50 2.41 -7.89
CA HIS A 94 5.29 2.82 -6.51
C HIS A 94 4.59 1.72 -5.71
N LEU A 95 4.83 1.66 -4.40
CA LEU A 95 4.41 0.55 -3.56
C LEU A 95 3.66 1.02 -2.30
N LEU A 96 2.52 0.41 -2.03
CA LEU A 96 1.95 0.29 -0.69
C LEU A 96 1.87 -1.19 -0.33
N VAL A 97 2.52 -1.60 0.75
CA VAL A 97 2.42 -2.97 1.26
C VAL A 97 1.68 -3.00 2.60
N GLU A 98 0.72 -3.90 2.75
CA GLU A 98 0.03 -4.08 4.03
C GLU A 98 1.00 -4.53 5.13
N LYS A 99 0.64 -4.22 6.35
CA LYS A 99 1.44 -4.60 7.52
C LYS A 99 1.32 -6.11 7.83
N PRO A 100 2.41 -6.73 8.33
CA PRO A 100 3.77 -6.20 8.45
C PRO A 100 4.46 -6.15 7.08
N ILE A 101 5.43 -5.25 6.89
CA ILE A 101 6.17 -5.13 5.63
C ILE A 101 6.86 -6.44 5.22
N ALA A 102 7.37 -7.20 6.21
CA ALA A 102 7.96 -8.52 6.06
C ALA A 102 7.88 -9.29 7.38
N LEU A 103 8.23 -10.59 7.37
CA LEU A 103 8.28 -11.43 8.57
C LEU A 103 9.67 -11.45 9.24
N SER A 104 10.71 -10.98 8.57
CA SER A 104 12.05 -10.84 9.13
C SER A 104 12.58 -9.41 8.98
N VAL A 105 13.51 -9.02 9.86
CA VAL A 105 14.16 -7.71 9.76
C VAL A 105 15.02 -7.62 8.50
N ASP A 106 15.65 -8.71 8.09
CA ASP A 106 16.51 -8.73 6.91
C ASP A 106 15.70 -8.54 5.63
N ASP A 107 14.55 -9.21 5.51
CA ASP A 107 13.64 -8.99 4.37
C ASP A 107 13.07 -7.58 4.36
N ALA A 108 12.70 -7.05 5.54
CA ALA A 108 12.24 -5.67 5.64
C ALA A 108 13.31 -4.67 5.17
N ARG A 109 14.58 -4.89 5.54
CA ARG A 109 15.71 -4.07 5.05
C ARG A 109 15.89 -4.17 3.55
N ARG A 110 15.85 -5.37 2.98
CA ARG A 110 15.95 -5.56 1.52
C ARG A 110 14.91 -4.71 0.77
N VAL A 111 13.67 -4.70 1.25
CA VAL A 111 12.59 -3.91 0.65
C VAL A 111 12.84 -2.40 0.80
N VAL A 112 13.26 -1.95 1.98
CA VAL A 112 13.56 -0.53 2.25
C VAL A 112 14.73 -0.06 1.39
N ASP A 113 15.85 -0.81 1.39
CA ASP A 113 17.06 -0.47 0.63
C ASP A 113 16.74 -0.40 -0.89
N ALA A 114 15.95 -1.35 -1.41
CA ALA A 114 15.53 -1.33 -2.80
C ALA A 114 14.66 -0.12 -3.14
N ALA A 115 13.71 0.23 -2.26
CA ALA A 115 12.84 1.39 -2.45
C ALA A 115 13.65 2.71 -2.43
N GLU A 116 14.58 2.87 -1.47
CA GLU A 116 15.45 4.04 -1.39
C GLU A 116 16.36 4.17 -2.62
N ALA A 117 16.96 3.05 -3.06
CA ALA A 117 17.82 3.04 -4.24
C ALA A 117 17.08 3.38 -5.54
N SER A 118 15.82 3.01 -5.65
CA SER A 118 14.99 3.27 -6.85
C SER A 118 14.42 4.69 -6.91
N GLY A 119 14.36 5.40 -5.78
CA GLY A 119 13.67 6.69 -5.67
C GLY A 119 12.14 6.61 -5.77
N LEU A 120 11.57 5.41 -5.72
CA LEU A 120 10.14 5.18 -5.74
C LEU A 120 9.50 5.49 -4.38
N THR A 121 8.24 5.88 -4.41
CA THR A 121 7.46 5.99 -3.17
C THR A 121 7.08 4.60 -2.68
N ALA A 122 7.56 4.21 -1.51
CA ALA A 122 7.17 2.99 -0.84
C ALA A 122 6.59 3.29 0.54
N MET A 123 5.49 2.61 0.89
CA MET A 123 4.72 2.88 2.09
C MET A 123 4.19 1.59 2.70
N THR A 124 4.18 1.52 4.03
CA THR A 124 3.53 0.40 4.74
C THR A 124 2.15 0.82 5.25
N GLY A 125 1.18 -0.08 5.16
CA GLY A 125 -0.23 0.13 5.53
C GLY A 125 -0.49 0.30 7.04
N HIS A 126 0.20 1.21 7.70
CA HIS A 126 0.00 1.55 9.12
C HIS A 126 -1.17 2.53 9.29
N VAL A 127 -2.38 2.08 8.97
CA VAL A 127 -3.60 2.91 8.93
C VAL A 127 -3.85 3.74 10.20
N LEU A 128 -3.49 3.23 11.37
CA LEU A 128 -3.69 3.96 12.63
C LEU A 128 -2.86 5.24 12.73
N ARG A 129 -1.77 5.35 11.98
CA ARG A 129 -0.95 6.58 11.92
C ARG A 129 -1.72 7.80 11.42
N TYR A 130 -2.77 7.57 10.66
CA TYR A 130 -3.63 8.60 10.04
C TYR A 130 -4.96 8.77 10.81
N HIS A 131 -5.08 8.17 11.99
CA HIS A 131 -6.27 8.34 12.82
C HIS A 131 -6.14 9.61 13.64
N PRO A 132 -7.13 10.54 13.63
CA PRO A 132 -7.02 11.84 14.31
C PRO A 132 -6.67 11.76 15.80
N ALA A 133 -7.20 10.75 16.50
CA ALA A 133 -6.86 10.55 17.91
C ALA A 133 -5.40 10.10 18.11
N PHE A 134 -4.83 9.34 17.16
CA PHE A 134 -3.43 8.94 17.21
C PHE A 134 -2.50 10.11 16.89
N GLU A 135 -2.88 10.94 15.93
CA GLU A 135 -2.13 12.17 15.58
C GLU A 135 -2.12 13.13 16.80
N ALA A 136 -3.27 13.37 17.44
CA ALA A 136 -3.35 14.19 18.63
C ALA A 136 -2.50 13.62 19.79
N LEU A 137 -2.47 12.30 19.98
CA LEU A 137 -1.63 11.66 20.99
C LEU A 137 -0.13 11.83 20.68
N ALA A 138 0.24 11.68 19.41
CA ALA A 138 1.62 11.87 18.97
C ALA A 138 2.08 13.32 19.18
N ASP A 139 1.23 14.31 18.90
CA ASP A 139 1.51 15.72 19.12
C ASP A 139 1.69 16.05 20.62
N LEU A 140 0.83 15.50 21.48
CA LEU A 140 0.95 15.64 22.94
C LEU A 140 2.27 15.06 23.47
N ALA A 141 2.67 13.89 22.92
CA ALA A 141 3.92 13.25 23.31
C ALA A 141 5.14 14.05 22.83
N ALA A 142 5.14 14.48 21.57
CA ALA A 142 6.23 15.27 20.97
C ALA A 142 6.35 16.66 21.61
N GLY A 143 5.22 17.27 21.99
CA GLY A 143 5.17 18.58 22.65
C GLY A 143 5.58 18.56 24.12
N GLY A 144 5.95 17.41 24.69
CA GLY A 144 6.40 17.26 26.08
C GLY A 144 5.27 17.41 27.12
N GLN A 145 4.03 17.55 26.70
CA GLN A 145 2.88 17.76 27.61
C GLN A 145 2.60 16.54 28.50
N LEU A 146 3.05 15.36 28.08
CA LEU A 146 2.92 14.11 28.84
C LEU A 146 4.13 13.86 29.77
N GLY A 147 5.13 14.73 29.77
CA GLY A 147 6.38 14.54 30.50
C GLY A 147 7.18 13.33 30.00
N GLU A 148 7.93 12.67 30.87
CA GLU A 148 8.67 11.46 30.54
C GLU A 148 7.73 10.25 30.41
N ILE A 149 7.56 9.75 29.17
CA ILE A 149 6.71 8.57 28.90
C ILE A 149 7.49 7.31 29.29
N ARG A 150 7.05 6.63 30.37
CA ARG A 150 7.71 5.42 30.88
C ARG A 150 7.11 4.13 30.35
N TYR A 151 5.81 4.10 30.07
CA TYR A 151 5.15 2.98 29.43
C TYR A 151 3.83 3.40 28.77
N ILE A 152 3.41 2.66 27.74
CA ILE A 152 2.15 2.89 27.02
C ILE A 152 1.35 1.58 27.04
N PRO A 153 0.27 1.46 27.87
CA PRO A 153 -0.61 0.32 27.79
C PRO A 153 -1.51 0.43 26.54
N SER A 154 -1.68 -0.67 25.82
CA SER A 154 -2.60 -0.76 24.69
C SER A 154 -3.56 -1.91 24.92
N HIS A 155 -4.86 -1.64 24.85
CA HIS A 155 -5.92 -2.64 24.93
C HIS A 155 -6.71 -2.64 23.62
N ARG A 156 -6.87 -3.82 23.03
CA ARG A 156 -7.68 -4.07 21.82
C ARG A 156 -8.67 -5.18 22.08
#